data_4733cabdeb40d32e69c98890e5490760
#
_entry.id   4733cabdeb40d32e69c98890e5490760
#
_cell.length_a   1.000
_cell.length_b   1.000
_cell.length_c   1.000
_cell.angle_alpha   90.00
_cell.angle_beta   90.00
_cell.angle_gamma   90.00
#
_symmetry.space_group_name_H-M   'P 1'
#
loop_
_entity.id
_entity.type
_entity.pdbx_description
1 polymer ?
#
loop_
_entity_poly.entity_id
_entity_poly.type
_entity_poly.pdbx_seq_one_letter_code
_entity_poly.pdbx_strand_id
1 'polypeptide(L)'
;LTRSNPAYSGRFDFRPSDEHHFFFNTIYTEFTDDELRNAHEFDFDDGASRTDSAAVTRGYADIRTGNTPLQGTIYGVEMDSSLNSNKTLESIFTNTLGGEQQFGVWASSWRLNYSNSRSESGPAIQSAWRSPRGADALSHRPTVVYDFTDRANHGIRLYETVVNPDGSLS
;
A
#
# COMPACT_ATOMS: atom_id res chain seq x y z
N LEU A 1 6.97 -2.81 6.66
CA LEU A 1 6.43 -1.46 6.90
C LEU A 1 7.02 -0.93 8.20
N THR A 2 7.79 0.15 8.11
CA THR A 2 8.31 0.85 9.29
C THR A 2 7.79 2.27 9.28
N ARG A 3 7.11 2.67 10.37
CA ARG A 3 6.59 4.02 10.55
C ARG A 3 7.18 4.64 11.81
N SER A 4 7.58 5.88 11.71
CA SER A 4 8.06 6.68 12.83
C SER A 4 7.38 8.04 12.81
N ASN A 5 6.95 8.51 13.98
CA ASN A 5 6.27 9.79 14.10
C ASN A 5 6.74 10.53 15.39
N PRO A 6 8.00 10.97 15.46
CA PRO A 6 8.46 11.78 16.56
C PRO A 6 7.81 13.16 16.53
N ALA A 7 7.48 13.67 17.71
CA ALA A 7 6.98 15.02 17.91
C ALA A 7 7.69 15.67 19.11
N TYR A 8 8.10 16.91 18.92
CA TYR A 8 8.75 17.71 19.94
C TYR A 8 7.99 19.02 20.09
N SER A 9 7.77 19.47 21.32
CA SER A 9 7.18 20.75 21.58
C SER A 9 7.87 21.44 22.76
N GLY A 10 7.93 22.76 22.69
CA GLY A 10 8.46 23.59 23.74
C GLY A 10 7.62 24.86 23.90
N ARG A 11 7.48 25.32 25.13
CA ARG A 11 6.83 26.57 25.43
C ARG A 11 7.67 27.36 26.43
N PHE A 12 7.85 28.63 26.14
CA PHE A 12 8.47 29.62 27.03
C PHE A 12 7.46 30.72 27.31
N ASP A 13 7.27 31.00 28.57
CA ASP A 13 6.43 32.10 29.05
C ASP A 13 7.31 33.08 29.82
N PHE A 14 7.19 34.36 29.49
CA PHE A 14 7.91 35.45 30.16
C PHE A 14 6.95 36.52 30.62
N ARG A 15 6.90 36.77 31.93
CA ARG A 15 6.03 37.74 32.58
C ARG A 15 6.88 38.71 33.35
N PRO A 16 7.30 39.85 32.72
CA PRO A 16 8.08 40.88 33.41
C PRO A 16 7.27 41.65 34.47
N SER A 17 5.93 41.64 34.34
CA SER A 17 4.99 42.21 35.30
C SER A 17 3.63 41.51 35.18
N ASP A 18 2.69 41.81 36.07
CA ASP A 18 1.32 41.33 35.99
C ASP A 18 0.57 41.83 34.74
N GLU A 19 1.03 42.94 34.16
CA GLU A 19 0.42 43.61 33.02
C GLU A 19 1.00 43.13 31.68
N HIS A 20 2.12 42.39 31.70
CA HIS A 20 2.83 42.00 30.50
C HIS A 20 3.14 40.51 30.49
N HIS A 21 2.65 39.82 29.48
CA HIS A 21 2.90 38.42 29.25
C HIS A 21 3.35 38.20 27.82
N PHE A 22 4.46 37.51 27.63
CA PHE A 22 4.97 37.09 26.35
C PHE A 22 5.13 35.56 26.34
N PHE A 23 4.86 34.95 25.23
CA PHE A 23 5.06 33.53 25.09
C PHE A 23 5.66 33.17 23.72
N PHE A 24 6.44 32.12 23.74
CA PHE A 24 6.97 31.49 22.54
C PHE A 24 6.65 30.00 22.60
N ASN A 25 5.96 29.48 21.56
CA ASN A 25 5.68 28.07 21.37
C ASN A 25 6.42 27.60 20.14
N THR A 26 7.05 26.43 20.23
CA THR A 26 7.67 25.73 19.11
C THR A 26 7.16 24.31 19.07
N ILE A 27 6.87 23.82 17.86
CA ILE A 27 6.43 22.46 17.61
C ILE A 27 7.19 21.96 16.39
N TYR A 28 7.78 20.78 16.51
CA TYR A 28 8.33 20.02 15.39
C TYR A 28 7.70 18.63 15.38
N THR A 29 7.18 18.24 14.25
CA THR A 29 6.71 16.87 13.99
C THR A 29 7.37 16.34 12.75
N GLU A 30 7.71 15.05 12.78
CA GLU A 30 8.24 14.34 11.64
C GLU A 30 7.45 13.04 11.47
N PHE A 31 7.16 12.69 10.24
CA PHE A 31 6.56 11.43 9.86
C PHE A 31 7.45 10.76 8.82
N THR A 32 7.88 9.56 9.11
CA THR A 32 8.61 8.71 8.17
C THR A 32 7.80 7.46 7.91
N ASP A 33 7.56 7.16 6.65
CA ASP A 33 6.96 5.92 6.19
C ASP A 33 7.93 5.21 5.24
N ASP A 34 8.37 4.02 5.64
CA ASP A 34 9.23 3.14 4.83
C ASP A 34 8.42 1.89 4.52
N GLU A 35 7.89 1.82 3.31
CA GLU A 35 7.04 0.75 2.84
C GLU A 35 7.77 -0.13 1.84
N LEU A 36 7.84 -1.42 2.14
CA LEU A 36 8.17 -2.46 1.19
C LEU A 36 6.93 -3.33 1.00
N ARG A 37 6.35 -3.27 -0.18
CA ARG A 37 5.17 -4.05 -0.55
C ARG A 37 5.54 -5.07 -1.62
N ASN A 38 5.36 -6.34 -1.28
CA ASN A 38 5.41 -7.45 -2.22
C ASN A 38 3.99 -7.97 -2.41
N ALA A 39 3.50 -7.98 -3.64
CA ALA A 39 2.16 -8.43 -3.97
C ALA A 39 2.23 -9.47 -5.09
N HIS A 40 1.42 -10.52 -4.92
CA HIS A 40 1.17 -11.52 -5.94
C HIS A 40 -0.34 -11.52 -6.22
N GLU A 41 -0.69 -11.35 -7.47
CA GLU A 41 -2.07 -11.36 -7.95
C GLU A 41 -2.26 -12.56 -8.88
N PHE A 42 -3.32 -13.31 -8.65
CA PHE A 42 -3.70 -14.45 -9.47
C PHE A 42 -5.03 -14.13 -10.14
N ASP A 43 -5.04 -14.03 -11.46
CA ASP A 43 -6.25 -13.78 -12.22
C ASP A 43 -6.97 -15.10 -12.51
N PHE A 44 -7.92 -15.42 -11.64
CA PHE A 44 -8.74 -16.63 -11.78
C PHE A 44 -9.78 -16.51 -12.92
N ASP A 45 -10.05 -15.30 -13.38
CA ASP A 45 -11.04 -15.04 -14.42
C ASP A 45 -10.44 -15.08 -15.84
N ASP A 46 -9.14 -14.93 -15.98
CA ASP A 46 -8.49 -14.87 -17.29
C ASP A 46 -8.76 -16.12 -18.15
N GLY A 47 -8.84 -17.29 -17.51
CA GLY A 47 -9.22 -18.54 -18.17
C GLY A 47 -10.68 -18.61 -18.63
N ALA A 48 -11.58 -17.89 -17.97
CA ALA A 48 -13.02 -18.04 -18.15
C ALA A 48 -13.65 -16.99 -19.06
N SER A 49 -13.07 -15.83 -19.15
CA SER A 49 -13.54 -14.77 -20.06
C SER A 49 -13.13 -14.99 -21.52
N ARG A 50 -12.32 -15.99 -21.79
CA ARG A 50 -11.86 -16.28 -23.16
C ARG A 50 -12.94 -16.96 -23.96
N THR A 51 -13.37 -16.26 -24.97
CA THR A 51 -14.18 -16.79 -26.08
C THR A 51 -13.32 -17.51 -27.12
N ASP A 52 -12.05 -17.75 -26.82
CA ASP A 52 -11.13 -18.46 -27.71
C ASP A 52 -11.50 -19.93 -27.79
N SER A 53 -11.92 -20.37 -28.98
CA SER A 53 -12.29 -21.75 -29.24
C SER A 53 -11.15 -22.76 -28.98
N ALA A 54 -9.91 -22.33 -29.17
CA ALA A 54 -8.74 -23.13 -28.86
C ALA A 54 -8.52 -23.31 -27.36
N ALA A 55 -8.89 -22.33 -26.55
CA ALA A 55 -8.87 -22.43 -25.10
C ALA A 55 -9.94 -23.37 -24.58
N VAL A 56 -11.14 -23.32 -25.16
CA VAL A 56 -12.24 -24.26 -24.86
C VAL A 56 -11.84 -25.67 -25.22
N THR A 57 -11.27 -25.89 -26.40
CA THR A 57 -10.82 -27.21 -26.86
C THR A 57 -9.71 -27.79 -25.98
N ARG A 58 -8.92 -26.97 -25.33
CA ARG A 58 -7.87 -27.35 -24.38
C ARG A 58 -8.33 -27.53 -22.95
N GLY A 59 -9.65 -27.53 -22.69
CA GLY A 59 -10.20 -27.75 -21.37
C GLY A 59 -10.23 -26.50 -20.47
N TYR A 60 -10.07 -25.32 -21.03
CA TYR A 60 -10.20 -24.07 -20.26
C TYR A 60 -11.60 -23.85 -19.71
N ALA A 61 -12.62 -24.26 -20.45
CA ALA A 61 -14.00 -24.22 -19.97
C ALA A 61 -14.21 -25.20 -18.81
N ASP A 62 -13.46 -26.28 -18.76
CA ASP A 62 -13.54 -27.32 -17.73
C ASP A 62 -12.81 -26.91 -16.43
N ILE A 63 -11.96 -25.89 -16.48
CA ILE A 63 -11.22 -25.36 -15.34
C ILE A 63 -12.15 -25.01 -14.18
N ARG A 64 -13.39 -24.64 -14.48
CA ARG A 64 -14.40 -24.29 -13.46
C ARG A 64 -15.36 -25.40 -13.12
N THR A 65 -15.32 -26.51 -13.85
CA THR A 65 -16.20 -27.65 -13.57
C THR A 65 -15.79 -28.27 -12.23
N GLY A 66 -16.66 -28.21 -11.25
CA GLY A 66 -16.40 -28.70 -9.90
C GLY A 66 -15.71 -27.74 -8.96
N ASN A 67 -15.29 -26.56 -9.44
CA ASN A 67 -14.75 -25.52 -8.57
C ASN A 67 -15.89 -24.80 -7.83
N THR A 68 -15.63 -24.42 -6.59
CA THR A 68 -16.52 -23.62 -5.76
C THR A 68 -15.85 -22.28 -5.41
N PRO A 69 -16.58 -21.29 -4.91
CA PRO A 69 -15.96 -20.06 -4.41
C PRO A 69 -14.95 -20.28 -3.27
N LEU A 70 -15.01 -21.44 -2.61
CA LEU A 70 -14.18 -21.73 -1.44
C LEU A 70 -13.02 -22.69 -1.73
N GLN A 71 -13.12 -23.54 -2.75
CA GLN A 71 -12.06 -24.47 -3.08
C GLN A 71 -12.12 -24.92 -4.55
N GLY A 72 -10.96 -25.17 -5.12
CA GLY A 72 -10.87 -25.63 -6.49
C GLY A 72 -9.45 -25.69 -7.02
N THR A 73 -9.36 -26.07 -8.30
CA THR A 73 -8.11 -26.11 -9.08
C THR A 73 -8.33 -25.34 -10.38
N ILE A 74 -7.42 -24.42 -10.69
CA ILE A 74 -7.45 -23.62 -11.90
C ILE A 74 -6.10 -23.76 -12.59
N TYR A 75 -6.13 -24.22 -13.83
CA TYR A 75 -4.93 -24.45 -14.63
C TYR A 75 -4.54 -23.22 -15.43
N GLY A 76 -3.25 -22.96 -15.57
CA GLY A 76 -2.74 -21.91 -16.45
C GLY A 76 -3.17 -20.50 -16.01
N VAL A 77 -3.19 -20.24 -14.71
CA VAL A 77 -3.60 -18.96 -14.12
C VAL A 77 -2.60 -17.88 -14.47
N GLU A 78 -3.08 -16.71 -14.91
CA GLU A 78 -2.22 -15.52 -15.05
C GLU A 78 -1.80 -15.04 -13.65
N MET A 79 -0.50 -14.84 -13.50
CA MET A 79 0.07 -14.34 -12.26
C MET A 79 0.83 -13.05 -12.53
N ASP A 80 0.49 -12.02 -11.78
CA ASP A 80 1.24 -10.78 -11.69
C ASP A 80 1.95 -10.72 -10.33
N SER A 81 3.21 -10.33 -10.35
CA SER A 81 4.01 -10.11 -9.15
C SER A 81 4.60 -8.73 -9.19
N SER A 82 4.47 -8.00 -8.11
CA SER A 82 5.02 -6.65 -8.00
C SER A 82 5.75 -6.45 -6.68
N LEU A 83 6.88 -5.76 -6.77
CA LEU A 83 7.65 -5.29 -5.65
C LEU A 83 7.68 -3.76 -5.71
N ASN A 84 7.13 -3.12 -4.69
CA ASN A 84 7.14 -1.67 -4.55
C ASN A 84 7.88 -1.31 -3.26
N SER A 85 8.88 -0.44 -3.38
CA SER A 85 9.54 0.18 -2.25
C SER A 85 9.34 1.68 -2.34
N ASN A 86 8.80 2.27 -1.29
CA ASN A 86 8.56 3.70 -1.21
C ASN A 86 8.99 4.21 0.18
N LYS A 87 9.66 5.34 0.19
CA LYS A 87 10.01 6.02 1.42
C LYS A 87 9.51 7.45 1.37
N THR A 88 8.70 7.84 2.35
CA THR A 88 8.19 9.19 2.49
C THR A 88 8.66 9.78 3.81
N LEU A 89 9.13 11.00 3.77
CA LEU A 89 9.46 11.80 4.93
C LEU A 89 8.69 13.11 4.86
N GLU A 90 7.90 13.37 5.88
CA GLU A 90 7.17 14.61 6.04
C GLU A 90 7.55 15.26 7.36
N SER A 91 7.78 16.57 7.36
CA SER A 91 8.05 17.30 8.59
C SER A 91 7.31 18.62 8.60
N ILE A 92 6.91 19.03 9.79
CA ILE A 92 6.25 20.31 10.05
C ILE A 92 6.96 20.96 11.23
N PHE A 93 7.37 22.19 11.02
CA PHE A 93 7.95 23.04 12.05
C PHE A 93 7.10 24.30 12.19
N THR A 94 6.59 24.53 13.38
CA THR A 94 5.73 25.68 13.68
C THR A 94 6.25 26.43 14.89
N ASN A 95 6.35 27.77 14.76
CA ASN A 95 6.66 28.68 15.86
C ASN A 95 5.54 29.68 15.99
N THR A 96 5.20 29.97 17.23
CA THR A 96 4.25 31.02 17.59
C THR A 96 4.88 31.92 18.65
N LEU A 97 5.04 33.19 18.34
CA LEU A 97 5.40 34.23 19.27
C LEU A 97 4.15 35.06 19.57
N GLY A 98 3.85 35.32 20.81
CA GLY A 98 2.70 36.09 21.18
C GLY A 98 2.95 36.96 22.42
N GLY A 99 2.08 37.93 22.57
CA GLY A 99 2.11 38.81 23.72
C GLY A 99 0.73 39.33 24.08
N GLU A 100 0.54 39.51 25.37
CA GLU A 100 -0.63 40.13 25.99
C GLU A 100 -0.13 41.27 26.90
N GLN A 101 -0.63 42.46 26.67
CA GLN A 101 -0.20 43.66 27.44
C GLN A 101 -1.41 44.45 27.85
N GLN A 102 -1.33 45.01 29.06
CA GLN A 102 -2.32 45.93 29.58
C GLN A 102 -1.67 47.30 29.84
N PHE A 103 -2.26 48.34 29.29
CA PHE A 103 -1.82 49.72 29.40
C PHE A 103 -2.97 50.55 29.98
N GLY A 104 -3.11 50.56 31.29
CA GLY A 104 -4.22 51.18 31.96
C GLY A 104 -5.57 50.57 31.58
N VAL A 105 -6.40 51.33 30.83
CA VAL A 105 -7.71 50.83 30.35
C VAL A 105 -7.63 50.06 29.01
N TRP A 106 -6.45 50.00 28.37
CA TRP A 106 -6.24 49.34 27.08
C TRP A 106 -5.61 47.98 27.28
N ALA A 107 -6.18 46.97 26.62
CA ALA A 107 -5.60 45.64 26.51
C ALA A 107 -5.22 45.35 25.07
N SER A 108 -4.03 44.81 24.85
CA SER A 108 -3.52 44.37 23.54
C SER A 108 -3.13 42.89 23.57
N SER A 109 -3.52 42.16 22.58
CA SER A 109 -3.11 40.77 22.34
C SER A 109 -2.71 40.60 20.88
N TRP A 110 -1.55 39.98 20.66
CA TRP A 110 -1.03 39.74 19.32
C TRP A 110 -0.36 38.35 19.23
N ARG A 111 -0.35 37.79 18.02
CA ARG A 111 0.32 36.51 17.72
C ARG A 111 0.96 36.57 16.34
N LEU A 112 2.19 36.10 16.27
CA LEU A 112 2.94 35.90 15.04
C LEU A 112 3.21 34.42 14.91
N ASN A 113 2.78 33.82 13.78
CA ASN A 113 3.00 32.42 13.50
C ASN A 113 3.93 32.28 12.29
N TYR A 114 4.89 31.37 12.41
CA TYR A 114 5.71 30.89 11.32
C TYR A 114 5.58 29.38 11.22
N SER A 115 5.24 28.88 10.05
CA SER A 115 5.18 27.45 9.80
C SER A 115 5.94 27.12 8.52
N ASN A 116 6.71 26.04 8.59
CA ASN A 116 7.40 25.46 7.45
C ASN A 116 7.07 23.97 7.39
N SER A 117 6.70 23.50 6.24
CA SER A 117 6.48 22.06 5.97
C SER A 117 7.38 21.60 4.86
N ARG A 118 7.88 20.38 5.02
CA ARG A 118 8.71 19.69 4.02
C ARG A 118 8.14 18.30 3.80
N SER A 119 7.97 17.93 2.55
CA SER A 119 7.62 16.58 2.13
C SER A 119 8.66 16.10 1.13
N GLU A 120 9.24 14.95 1.40
CA GLU A 120 10.23 14.31 0.56
C GLU A 120 9.80 12.87 0.29
N SER A 121 9.79 12.49 -0.98
CA SER A 121 9.66 11.10 -1.39
C SER A 121 11.02 10.61 -1.84
N GLY A 122 11.48 9.55 -1.22
CA GLY A 122 12.69 8.85 -1.66
C GLY A 122 12.49 8.21 -3.05
N PRO A 123 13.57 7.69 -3.64
CA PRO A 123 13.46 6.96 -4.89
C PRO A 123 12.52 5.76 -4.69
N ALA A 124 11.40 5.77 -5.41
CA ALA A 124 10.51 4.63 -5.47
C ALA A 124 11.12 3.58 -6.40
N ILE A 125 11.29 2.37 -5.90
CA ILE A 125 11.67 1.22 -6.72
C ILE A 125 10.40 0.43 -6.98
N GLN A 126 10.06 0.28 -8.25
CA GLN A 126 8.95 -0.54 -8.68
C GLN A 126 9.45 -1.58 -9.68
N SER A 127 9.20 -2.84 -9.38
CA SER A 127 9.43 -3.95 -10.28
C SER A 127 8.15 -4.74 -10.41
N ALA A 128 7.81 -5.09 -11.63
CA ALA A 128 6.64 -5.90 -11.93
C ALA A 128 7.03 -7.02 -12.89
N TRP A 129 6.52 -8.20 -12.61
CA TRP A 129 6.65 -9.39 -13.43
C TRP A 129 5.26 -9.91 -13.71
N ARG A 130 5.07 -10.36 -14.92
CA ARG A 130 3.81 -10.95 -15.35
C ARG A 130 4.09 -12.27 -16.07
N SER A 131 3.27 -13.26 -15.79
CA SER A 131 3.31 -14.51 -16.55
C SER A 131 2.99 -14.23 -18.03
N PRO A 132 3.53 -15.03 -18.97
CA PRO A 132 3.25 -14.87 -20.41
C PRO A 132 1.76 -14.93 -20.70
N ARG A 133 1.32 -14.14 -21.70
CA ARG A 133 -0.06 -14.09 -22.18
C ARG A 133 -0.22 -14.90 -23.46
N GLY A 134 -1.42 -15.34 -23.70
CA GLY A 134 -1.78 -16.07 -24.91
C GLY A 134 -1.96 -17.58 -24.69
N ALA A 135 -2.53 -18.23 -25.68
CA ALA A 135 -2.89 -19.64 -25.60
C ALA A 135 -1.67 -20.57 -25.52
N ASP A 136 -0.56 -20.19 -26.17
CA ASP A 136 0.67 -20.98 -26.18
C ASP A 136 1.50 -20.84 -24.89
N ALA A 137 1.10 -19.94 -24.02
CA ALA A 137 1.79 -19.63 -22.77
C ALA A 137 1.32 -20.48 -21.57
N LEU A 138 0.38 -21.40 -21.77
CA LEU A 138 -0.24 -22.18 -20.68
C LEU A 138 0.75 -22.99 -19.86
N SER A 139 1.70 -23.65 -20.52
CA SER A 139 2.76 -24.40 -19.86
C SER A 139 3.73 -23.52 -19.06
N HIS A 140 3.64 -22.20 -19.23
CA HIS A 140 4.45 -21.21 -18.52
C HIS A 140 3.67 -20.47 -17.43
N ARG A 141 2.43 -20.89 -17.18
CA ARG A 141 1.56 -20.34 -16.13
C ARG A 141 1.30 -21.40 -15.06
N PRO A 142 1.21 -21.02 -13.80
CA PRO A 142 0.98 -21.98 -12.73
C PRO A 142 -0.44 -22.56 -12.76
N THR A 143 -0.55 -23.78 -12.30
CA THR A 143 -1.80 -24.36 -11.81
C THR A 143 -1.97 -23.93 -10.35
N VAL A 144 -3.12 -23.35 -10.03
CA VAL A 144 -3.44 -22.88 -8.68
C VAL A 144 -4.47 -23.81 -8.07
N VAL A 145 -4.12 -24.41 -6.93
CA VAL A 145 -5.06 -25.10 -6.06
C VAL A 145 -5.35 -24.18 -4.88
N TYR A 146 -6.60 -23.79 -4.73
CA TYR A 146 -7.02 -22.88 -3.66
C TYR A 146 -7.99 -23.56 -2.69
N ASP A 147 -7.85 -23.24 -1.41
CA ASP A 147 -8.75 -23.64 -0.34
C ASP A 147 -8.95 -22.47 0.63
N PHE A 148 -10.14 -21.89 0.60
CA PHE A 148 -10.59 -20.78 1.43
C PHE A 148 -11.67 -21.21 2.43
N THR A 149 -11.82 -22.52 2.66
CA THR A 149 -12.80 -23.05 3.63
C THR A 149 -12.45 -22.65 5.06
N ASP A 150 -11.16 -22.57 5.38
CA ASP A 150 -10.69 -21.98 6.63
C ASP A 150 -10.47 -20.47 6.45
N ARG A 151 -11.32 -19.66 7.08
CA ARG A 151 -11.24 -18.19 7.00
C ARG A 151 -10.00 -17.61 7.67
N ALA A 152 -9.36 -18.36 8.57
CA ALA A 152 -8.16 -17.93 9.26
C ALA A 152 -6.88 -18.29 8.48
N ASN A 153 -6.93 -19.35 7.66
CA ASN A 153 -5.78 -19.84 6.92
C ASN A 153 -6.18 -20.16 5.47
N HIS A 154 -6.12 -19.15 4.62
CA HIS A 154 -6.35 -19.33 3.20
C HIS A 154 -5.20 -20.13 2.57
N GLY A 155 -5.50 -21.28 1.99
CA GLY A 155 -4.53 -22.13 1.31
C GLY A 155 -4.46 -21.81 -0.18
N ILE A 156 -3.27 -21.44 -0.66
CA ILE A 156 -2.95 -21.36 -2.10
C ILE A 156 -1.70 -22.20 -2.32
N ARG A 157 -1.79 -23.14 -3.26
CA ARG A 157 -0.66 -23.96 -3.69
C ARG A 157 -0.48 -23.83 -5.17
N LEU A 158 0.78 -23.68 -5.59
CA LEU A 158 1.16 -23.50 -6.98
C LEU A 158 1.83 -24.77 -7.48
N TYR A 159 1.44 -25.21 -8.67
CA TYR A 159 2.01 -26.35 -9.38
C TYR A 159 2.37 -25.92 -10.79
N GLU A 160 3.21 -26.69 -11.43
CA GLU A 160 3.48 -26.53 -12.86
C GLU A 160 2.24 -27.00 -13.66
N THR A 161 1.87 -26.24 -14.68
CA THR A 161 0.81 -26.65 -15.60
C THR A 161 1.40 -27.52 -16.68
N VAL A 162 0.92 -28.73 -16.78
CA VAL A 162 1.32 -29.68 -17.84
C VAL A 162 0.26 -29.68 -18.94
N VAL A 163 0.68 -29.42 -20.18
CA VAL A 163 -0.16 -29.55 -21.36
C VAL A 163 0.07 -30.94 -21.96
N ASN A 164 -0.92 -31.78 -21.88
CA ASN A 164 -0.86 -33.16 -22.41
C ASN A 164 -0.90 -33.15 -23.93
N PRO A 165 -0.47 -34.26 -24.59
CA PRO A 165 -0.49 -34.36 -26.05
C PRO A 165 -1.88 -34.25 -26.70
N ASP A 166 -2.94 -34.54 -25.95
CA ASP A 166 -4.34 -34.38 -26.37
C ASP A 166 -4.86 -32.94 -26.15
N GLY A 167 -4.02 -32.06 -25.61
CA GLY A 167 -4.35 -30.66 -25.29
C GLY A 167 -5.04 -30.46 -23.95
N SER A 168 -5.28 -31.51 -23.16
CA SER A 168 -5.78 -31.39 -21.80
C SER A 168 -4.71 -30.83 -20.85
N LEU A 169 -5.14 -30.29 -19.74
CA LEU A 169 -4.27 -29.71 -18.71
C LEU A 169 -4.28 -30.58 -17.45
N SER A 170 -3.12 -30.69 -16.81
CA SER A 170 -2.95 -31.39 -15.55
C SER A 170 -1.91 -30.70 -14.66
#